data_3b9ed43dfb7a8457bf3b963af84adf29
#
_entry.id   3b9ed43dfb7a8457bf3b963af84adf29
#
_cell.length_a   1.000
_cell.length_b   1.000
_cell.length_c   1.000
_cell.angle_alpha   90.00
_cell.angle_beta   90.00
_cell.angle_gamma   90.00
#
_symmetry.space_group_name_H-M   'P 1'
#
loop_
_entity.id
_entity.type
_entity.pdbx_description
1 polymer ?
#
loop_
_entity_poly.entity_id
_entity_poly.type
_entity_poly.pdbx_seq_one_letter_code
_entity_poly.pdbx_strand_id
1 'polypeptide(L)'
;MSPVTHFLTGWVFANCAKLKPRDRAIVTLASVAPDLDGLGIIPELLTRNSSHPLLWFSVYHHSLHTLAFALVTAGVAFVLATQRWKTGLLALLSFHLHLAEDLLGARGPDGYQWPIPYLKPFSSTLQLTRQGQWQWNAWPNIVITVVLLGITLWLAWRRGFSPIEMISAKLNRELVTALRRRFPRKEFLNSGSVGTSLDGRRILGTHRSSLCFPSAGALLLPARI
;
A
#
# COMPACT_ATOMS: atom_id res chain seq x y z
N MET A 1 -11.25 -9.98 -8.26
CA MET A 1 -10.69 -9.07 -9.32
C MET A 1 -9.25 -9.48 -9.66
N SER A 2 -8.42 -8.62 -10.29
CA SER A 2 -7.00 -8.98 -10.50
C SER A 2 -6.17 -8.66 -9.25
N PRO A 3 -5.07 -9.40 -8.97
CA PRO A 3 -4.16 -9.09 -7.86
C PRO A 3 -3.61 -7.66 -7.91
N VAL A 4 -3.47 -7.09 -9.12
CA VAL A 4 -3.04 -5.70 -9.31
C VAL A 4 -4.11 -4.73 -8.81
N THR A 5 -5.40 -5.01 -9.07
CA THR A 5 -6.52 -4.18 -8.57
C THR A 5 -6.53 -4.18 -7.05
N HIS A 6 -6.48 -5.36 -6.42
CA HIS A 6 -6.42 -5.53 -4.97
C HIS A 6 -5.24 -4.79 -4.34
N PHE A 7 -4.07 -4.90 -4.95
CA PHE A 7 -2.87 -4.18 -4.51
C PHE A 7 -3.06 -2.65 -4.56
N LEU A 8 -3.59 -2.12 -5.66
CA LEU A 8 -3.84 -0.68 -5.82
C LEU A 8 -4.92 -0.19 -4.85
N THR A 9 -5.99 -0.96 -4.65
CA THR A 9 -7.02 -0.67 -3.64
C THR A 9 -6.41 -0.62 -2.25
N GLY A 10 -5.64 -1.63 -1.86
CA GLY A 10 -4.95 -1.67 -0.58
C GLY A 10 -4.00 -0.48 -0.39
N TRP A 11 -3.26 -0.09 -1.45
CA TRP A 11 -2.41 1.09 -1.41
C TRP A 11 -3.20 2.38 -1.20
N VAL A 12 -4.27 2.60 -1.97
CA VAL A 12 -5.13 3.78 -1.84
C VAL A 12 -5.75 3.82 -0.45
N PHE A 13 -6.29 2.68 0.02
CA PHE A 13 -6.87 2.55 1.36
C PHE A 13 -5.86 2.84 2.48
N ALA A 14 -4.65 2.27 2.42
CA ALA A 14 -3.59 2.55 3.38
C ALA A 14 -3.22 4.05 3.44
N ASN A 15 -3.40 4.76 2.32
CA ASN A 15 -3.17 6.19 2.22
C ASN A 15 -4.32 7.06 2.76
N CYS A 16 -5.48 6.51 3.08
CA CYS A 16 -6.53 7.24 3.80
C CYS A 16 -6.17 7.49 5.26
N ALA A 17 -5.19 6.76 5.81
CA ALA A 17 -4.71 6.90 7.17
C ALA A 17 -3.27 7.49 7.22
N LYS A 18 -2.93 8.19 8.31
CA LYS A 18 -1.56 8.62 8.57
C LYS A 18 -0.75 7.43 9.09
N LEU A 19 -0.06 6.74 8.20
CA LEU A 19 0.77 5.57 8.50
C LEU A 19 2.24 5.85 8.18
N LYS A 20 3.15 5.18 8.93
CA LYS A 20 4.56 5.11 8.57
C LYS A 20 4.73 4.22 7.31
N PRO A 21 5.82 4.36 6.53
CA PRO A 21 6.03 3.57 5.30
C PRO A 21 5.87 2.06 5.51
N ARG A 22 6.45 1.50 6.59
CA ARG A 22 6.31 0.09 6.95
C ARG A 22 4.85 -0.32 7.17
N ASP A 23 4.12 0.45 7.96
CA ASP A 23 2.73 0.16 8.31
C ASP A 23 1.82 0.27 7.07
N ARG A 24 2.09 1.25 6.19
CA ARG A 24 1.41 1.39 4.90
C ARG A 24 1.65 0.19 3.99
N ALA A 25 2.90 -0.30 3.92
CA ALA A 25 3.24 -1.50 3.18
C ALA A 25 2.48 -2.72 3.71
N ILE A 26 2.42 -2.91 5.03
CA ILE A 26 1.71 -4.02 5.67
C ILE A 26 0.22 -4.00 5.32
N VAL A 27 -0.45 -2.85 5.44
CA VAL A 27 -1.88 -2.70 5.08
C VAL A 27 -2.11 -2.97 3.59
N THR A 28 -1.21 -2.50 2.73
CA THR A 28 -1.28 -2.76 1.29
C THR A 28 -1.12 -4.24 0.97
N LEU A 29 -0.16 -4.92 1.59
CA LEU A 29 0.06 -6.35 1.36
C LEU A 29 -1.08 -7.21 1.92
N ALA A 30 -1.76 -6.77 2.98
CA ALA A 30 -2.93 -7.45 3.52
C ALA A 30 -4.08 -7.54 2.52
N SER A 31 -4.20 -6.57 1.58
CA SER A 31 -5.20 -6.64 0.51
C SER A 31 -4.90 -7.68 -0.58
N VAL A 32 -3.68 -8.20 -0.64
CA VAL A 32 -3.28 -9.22 -1.62
C VAL A 32 -3.08 -10.58 -0.94
N ALA A 33 -3.11 -10.61 0.39
CA ALA A 33 -2.87 -11.83 1.16
C ALA A 33 -3.83 -12.98 0.79
N PRO A 34 -5.14 -12.77 0.53
CA PRO A 34 -6.02 -13.85 0.09
C PRO A 34 -5.52 -14.54 -1.18
N ASP A 35 -5.00 -13.79 -2.15
CA ASP A 35 -4.52 -14.29 -3.45
C ASP A 35 -3.25 -15.14 -3.36
N LEU A 36 -2.67 -15.35 -2.18
CA LEU A 36 -1.50 -16.23 -2.02
C LEU A 36 -1.82 -17.68 -2.42
N ASP A 37 -3.07 -18.12 -2.29
CA ASP A 37 -3.51 -19.41 -2.78
C ASP A 37 -3.49 -19.49 -4.33
N GLY A 38 -3.62 -18.35 -5.00
CA GLY A 38 -3.47 -18.22 -6.45
C GLY A 38 -2.08 -18.63 -6.97
N LEU A 39 -1.05 -18.61 -6.12
CA LEU A 39 0.29 -19.11 -6.48
C LEU A 39 0.28 -20.62 -6.82
N GLY A 40 -0.76 -21.35 -6.44
CA GLY A 40 -1.00 -22.72 -6.84
C GLY A 40 -1.06 -22.93 -8.36
N ILE A 41 -1.29 -21.87 -9.14
CA ILE A 41 -1.24 -21.93 -10.61
C ILE A 41 0.14 -22.32 -11.13
N ILE A 42 1.22 -21.99 -10.42
CA ILE A 42 2.60 -22.27 -10.85
C ILE A 42 2.86 -23.77 -10.92
N PRO A 43 2.72 -24.57 -9.83
CA PRO A 43 2.89 -26.01 -9.89
C PRO A 43 1.88 -26.68 -10.81
N GLU A 44 0.65 -26.18 -10.91
CA GLU A 44 -0.36 -26.71 -11.84
C GLU A 44 0.08 -26.57 -13.30
N LEU A 45 0.58 -25.39 -13.71
CA LEU A 45 1.10 -25.18 -15.07
C LEU A 45 2.35 -26.01 -15.36
N LEU A 46 3.27 -26.12 -14.39
CA LEU A 46 4.51 -26.89 -14.57
C LEU A 46 4.24 -28.40 -14.71
N THR A 47 3.19 -28.91 -14.09
CA THR A 47 2.89 -30.34 -14.07
C THR A 47 1.71 -30.73 -14.99
N ARG A 48 1.10 -29.81 -15.70
CA ARG A 48 -0.10 -30.04 -16.50
C ARG A 48 0.02 -31.18 -17.55
N ASN A 49 1.24 -31.44 -18.03
CA ASN A 49 1.54 -32.48 -19.01
C ASN A 49 2.13 -33.75 -18.37
N SER A 50 2.18 -33.83 -17.04
CA SER A 50 2.64 -35.05 -16.33
C SER A 50 1.51 -36.05 -16.18
N SER A 51 1.87 -37.31 -15.88
CA SER A 51 0.92 -38.38 -15.58
C SER A 51 0.07 -38.10 -14.31
N HIS A 52 0.57 -37.23 -13.42
CA HIS A 52 -0.09 -36.81 -12.18
C HIS A 52 0.01 -35.30 -12.01
N PRO A 53 -0.88 -34.51 -12.67
CA PRO A 53 -0.84 -33.07 -12.57
C PRO A 53 -1.24 -32.60 -11.17
N LEU A 54 -0.53 -31.58 -10.66
CA LEU A 54 -0.83 -30.95 -9.38
C LEU A 54 -1.91 -29.89 -9.59
N LEU A 55 -3.14 -30.19 -9.24
CA LEU A 55 -4.31 -29.29 -9.42
C LEU A 55 -4.46 -28.33 -8.23
N TRP A 56 -3.36 -27.68 -7.82
CA TRP A 56 -3.37 -26.84 -6.60
C TRP A 56 -4.20 -25.57 -6.77
N PHE A 57 -4.12 -24.90 -7.90
CA PHE A 57 -4.95 -23.74 -8.16
C PHE A 57 -6.42 -24.15 -8.28
N SER A 58 -6.71 -25.16 -9.10
CA SER A 58 -8.08 -25.63 -9.34
C SER A 58 -8.80 -26.11 -8.07
N VAL A 59 -8.06 -26.66 -7.10
CA VAL A 59 -8.62 -27.24 -5.86
C VAL A 59 -8.64 -26.23 -4.70
N TYR A 60 -7.57 -25.44 -4.54
CA TYR A 60 -7.36 -24.63 -3.33
C TYR A 60 -7.57 -23.13 -3.53
N HIS A 61 -7.80 -22.67 -4.75
CA HIS A 61 -8.10 -21.25 -4.96
C HIS A 61 -9.35 -20.86 -4.16
N HIS A 62 -9.29 -19.75 -3.46
CA HIS A 62 -10.22 -19.27 -2.43
C HIS A 62 -10.14 -19.96 -1.06
N SER A 63 -9.20 -20.87 -0.84
CA SER A 63 -9.02 -21.48 0.49
C SER A 63 -8.56 -20.47 1.56
N LEU A 64 -7.86 -19.40 1.14
CA LEU A 64 -7.41 -18.35 2.03
C LEU A 64 -8.42 -17.18 2.16
N HIS A 65 -9.52 -17.19 1.40
CA HIS A 65 -10.54 -16.14 1.43
C HIS A 65 -11.51 -16.33 2.63
N THR A 66 -10.95 -16.53 3.83
CA THR A 66 -11.69 -16.87 5.04
C THR A 66 -11.51 -15.85 6.14
N LEU A 67 -12.49 -15.77 7.06
CA LEU A 67 -12.37 -14.96 8.28
C LEU A 67 -11.17 -15.40 9.13
N ALA A 68 -10.92 -16.72 9.23
CA ALA A 68 -9.77 -17.24 9.97
C ALA A 68 -8.45 -16.67 9.44
N PHE A 69 -8.27 -16.68 8.12
CA PHE A 69 -7.06 -16.14 7.51
C PHE A 69 -6.99 -14.60 7.58
N ALA A 70 -8.14 -13.90 7.54
CA ALA A 70 -8.20 -12.47 7.78
C ALA A 70 -7.70 -12.11 9.18
N LEU A 71 -8.10 -12.88 10.22
CA LEU A 71 -7.64 -12.68 11.58
C LEU A 71 -6.15 -12.99 11.75
N VAL A 72 -5.64 -14.05 11.10
CA VAL A 72 -4.21 -14.36 11.06
C VAL A 72 -3.43 -13.21 10.41
N THR A 73 -3.89 -12.71 9.27
CA THR A 73 -3.26 -11.59 8.56
C THR A 73 -3.25 -10.32 9.42
N ALA A 74 -4.36 -10.02 10.10
CA ALA A 74 -4.45 -8.89 11.03
C ALA A 74 -3.54 -9.07 12.25
N GLY A 75 -3.44 -10.28 12.79
CA GLY A 75 -2.54 -10.61 13.89
C GLY A 75 -1.06 -10.45 13.51
N VAL A 76 -0.67 -10.93 12.34
CA VAL A 76 0.68 -10.73 11.79
C VAL A 76 0.96 -9.24 11.59
N ALA A 77 0.00 -8.51 11.01
CA ALA A 77 0.11 -7.07 10.83
C ALA A 77 0.29 -6.34 12.18
N PHE A 78 -0.48 -6.72 13.21
CA PHE A 78 -0.36 -6.18 14.57
C PHE A 78 1.05 -6.41 15.16
N VAL A 79 1.59 -7.62 15.03
CA VAL A 79 2.92 -7.97 15.57
C VAL A 79 4.03 -7.22 14.84
N LEU A 80 3.94 -7.13 13.52
CA LEU A 80 4.99 -6.54 12.69
C LEU A 80 4.94 -5.01 12.63
N ALA A 81 3.79 -4.38 12.92
CA ALA A 81 3.61 -2.95 12.72
C ALA A 81 4.27 -2.08 13.79
N THR A 82 4.57 -0.83 13.42
CA THR A 82 4.99 0.22 14.35
C THR A 82 3.78 0.76 15.15
N GLN A 83 2.65 0.98 14.46
CA GLN A 83 1.37 1.43 15.03
C GLN A 83 0.41 0.22 15.13
N ARG A 84 0.71 -0.71 16.04
CA ARG A 84 0.15 -2.06 16.10
C ARG A 84 -1.37 -2.14 15.91
N TRP A 85 -2.14 -1.52 16.82
CA TRP A 85 -3.61 -1.58 16.78
C TRP A 85 -4.20 -0.99 15.51
N LYS A 86 -3.69 0.19 15.13
CA LYS A 86 -4.15 0.88 13.93
C LYS A 86 -3.88 0.07 12.67
N THR A 87 -2.67 -0.46 12.54
CA THR A 87 -2.26 -1.24 11.37
C THR A 87 -2.95 -2.58 11.30
N GLY A 88 -3.10 -3.28 12.44
CA GLY A 88 -3.84 -4.54 12.51
C GLY A 88 -5.30 -4.39 12.08
N LEU A 89 -6.00 -3.36 12.60
CA LEU A 89 -7.38 -3.08 12.20
C LEU A 89 -7.47 -2.71 10.71
N LEU A 90 -6.58 -1.84 10.23
CA LEU A 90 -6.58 -1.46 8.81
C LEU A 90 -6.21 -2.64 7.89
N ALA A 91 -5.33 -3.55 8.32
CA ALA A 91 -5.04 -4.77 7.58
C ALA A 91 -6.26 -5.69 7.51
N LEU A 92 -7.00 -5.85 8.61
CA LEU A 92 -8.27 -6.58 8.63
C LEU A 92 -9.28 -6.00 7.65
N LEU A 93 -9.45 -4.68 7.66
CA LEU A 93 -10.36 -3.99 6.74
C LEU A 93 -9.88 -4.09 5.28
N SER A 94 -8.57 -3.97 5.03
CA SER A 94 -7.98 -4.10 3.70
C SER A 94 -8.19 -5.50 3.12
N PHE A 95 -8.09 -6.54 3.96
CA PHE A 95 -8.42 -7.91 3.59
C PHE A 95 -9.90 -8.05 3.20
N HIS A 96 -10.82 -7.45 3.97
CA HIS A 96 -12.25 -7.51 3.64
C HIS A 96 -12.61 -6.68 2.41
N LEU A 97 -11.89 -5.61 2.10
CA LEU A 97 -12.03 -4.90 0.83
C LEU A 97 -11.72 -5.82 -0.36
N HIS A 98 -10.66 -6.65 -0.27
CA HIS A 98 -10.36 -7.67 -1.28
C HIS A 98 -11.55 -8.63 -1.47
N LEU A 99 -12.10 -9.21 -0.38
CA LEU A 99 -13.25 -10.10 -0.49
C LEU A 99 -14.46 -9.40 -1.13
N ALA A 100 -14.68 -8.13 -0.79
CA ALA A 100 -15.78 -7.35 -1.39
C ALA A 100 -15.55 -7.11 -2.89
N GLU A 101 -14.30 -6.85 -3.30
CA GLU A 101 -13.94 -6.70 -4.72
C GLU A 101 -14.16 -8.01 -5.50
N ASP A 102 -13.87 -9.16 -4.91
CA ASP A 102 -14.09 -10.45 -5.54
C ASP A 102 -15.58 -10.79 -5.65
N LEU A 103 -16.39 -10.44 -4.66
CA LEU A 103 -17.83 -10.54 -4.77
C LEU A 103 -18.42 -9.68 -5.90
N LEU A 104 -17.71 -8.64 -6.33
CA LEU A 104 -18.12 -7.80 -7.45
C LEU A 104 -17.67 -8.35 -8.80
N GLY A 105 -16.42 -8.80 -8.91
CA GLY A 105 -15.82 -8.99 -10.22
C GLY A 105 -14.80 -10.12 -10.33
N ALA A 106 -15.05 -11.29 -9.71
CA ALA A 106 -14.17 -12.45 -9.82
C ALA A 106 -14.83 -13.66 -10.53
N ARG A 107 -15.96 -13.47 -11.25
CA ARG A 107 -16.60 -14.57 -11.97
C ARG A 107 -15.67 -15.15 -13.02
N GLY A 108 -15.56 -16.48 -13.07
CA GLY A 108 -14.77 -17.19 -14.07
C GLY A 108 -15.29 -17.00 -15.50
N PRO A 109 -14.46 -17.25 -16.52
CA PRO A 109 -14.82 -17.08 -17.92
C PRO A 109 -15.90 -18.08 -18.38
N ASP A 110 -15.99 -19.23 -17.73
CA ASP A 110 -17.01 -20.27 -17.91
C ASP A 110 -18.36 -19.92 -17.24
N GLY A 111 -18.43 -18.78 -16.55
CA GLY A 111 -19.59 -18.33 -15.81
C GLY A 111 -19.66 -18.84 -14.38
N TYR A 112 -18.68 -19.61 -13.92
CA TYR A 112 -18.64 -20.10 -12.55
C TYR A 112 -18.46 -18.94 -11.55
N GLN A 113 -19.35 -18.87 -10.58
CA GLN A 113 -19.26 -17.96 -9.45
C GLN A 113 -18.41 -18.64 -8.38
N TRP A 114 -17.24 -18.12 -8.14
CA TRP A 114 -16.32 -18.65 -7.12
C TRP A 114 -16.86 -18.28 -5.73
N PRO A 115 -17.52 -19.23 -5.01
CA PRO A 115 -18.07 -18.93 -3.70
C PRO A 115 -16.94 -18.79 -2.69
N ILE A 116 -17.00 -17.73 -1.87
CA ILE A 116 -16.03 -17.47 -0.81
C ILE A 116 -16.42 -18.26 0.44
N PRO A 117 -15.64 -19.27 0.88
CA PRO A 117 -15.96 -20.10 2.03
C PRO A 117 -15.61 -19.39 3.34
N TYR A 118 -16.33 -18.29 3.65
CA TYR A 118 -15.93 -17.29 4.64
C TYR A 118 -15.66 -17.85 6.05
N LEU A 119 -16.45 -18.86 6.51
CA LEU A 119 -16.30 -19.44 7.85
C LEU A 119 -15.42 -20.69 7.90
N LYS A 120 -14.82 -21.15 6.79
CA LYS A 120 -13.85 -22.25 6.87
C LYS A 120 -12.65 -21.87 7.76
N PRO A 121 -12.04 -22.81 8.48
CA PRO A 121 -12.36 -24.25 8.56
C PRO A 121 -13.47 -24.63 9.53
N PHE A 122 -14.08 -23.67 10.26
CA PHE A 122 -15.03 -23.93 11.34
C PHE A 122 -16.42 -24.35 10.82
N SER A 123 -16.85 -23.82 9.67
CA SER A 123 -18.15 -24.14 9.07
C SER A 123 -18.08 -23.99 7.55
N SER A 124 -18.76 -24.88 6.85
CA SER A 124 -18.94 -24.82 5.39
C SER A 124 -20.30 -24.21 4.98
N THR A 125 -21.15 -23.84 5.95
CA THR A 125 -22.53 -23.42 5.69
C THR A 125 -22.59 -22.01 5.09
N LEU A 126 -21.72 -21.09 5.49
CA LEU A 126 -21.70 -19.73 4.97
C LEU A 126 -20.71 -19.62 3.79
N GLN A 127 -21.28 -19.55 2.61
CA GLN A 127 -20.56 -19.21 1.38
C GLN A 127 -21.07 -17.89 0.85
N LEU A 128 -20.18 -16.92 0.72
CA LEU A 128 -20.53 -15.62 0.17
C LEU A 128 -20.51 -15.70 -1.36
N THR A 129 -21.64 -15.42 -1.96
CA THR A 129 -21.82 -15.33 -3.41
C THR A 129 -22.62 -14.09 -3.73
N ARG A 130 -22.48 -13.57 -4.96
CA ARG A 130 -23.27 -12.45 -5.43
C ARG A 130 -23.85 -12.75 -6.82
N GLN A 131 -25.16 -12.71 -6.94
CA GLN A 131 -25.79 -12.68 -8.25
C GLN A 131 -25.41 -11.40 -9.00
N GLY A 132 -25.10 -11.50 -10.30
CA GLY A 132 -24.64 -10.36 -11.10
C GLY A 132 -23.17 -10.00 -10.92
N GLN A 133 -22.36 -10.88 -10.34
CA GLN A 133 -20.90 -10.80 -10.38
C GLN A 133 -20.45 -10.79 -11.86
N TRP A 134 -19.64 -9.79 -12.24
CA TRP A 134 -19.08 -9.76 -13.60
C TRP A 134 -17.79 -10.60 -13.70
N GLN A 135 -17.42 -10.93 -14.92
CA GLN A 135 -16.22 -11.72 -15.18
C GLN A 135 -14.97 -10.96 -14.76
N TRP A 136 -13.95 -11.69 -14.30
CA TRP A 136 -12.69 -11.13 -13.83
C TRP A 136 -11.96 -10.29 -14.88
N ASN A 137 -12.14 -10.55 -16.19
CA ASN A 137 -11.59 -9.82 -17.32
C ASN A 137 -12.58 -8.81 -17.95
N ALA A 138 -13.75 -8.59 -17.33
CA ALA A 138 -14.74 -7.64 -17.85
C ALA A 138 -14.25 -6.19 -17.75
N TRP A 139 -14.75 -5.33 -18.64
CA TRP A 139 -14.38 -3.93 -18.72
C TRP A 139 -14.48 -3.14 -17.40
N PRO A 140 -15.42 -3.40 -16.46
CA PRO A 140 -15.46 -2.70 -15.19
C PRO A 140 -14.17 -2.88 -14.38
N ASN A 141 -13.59 -4.09 -14.37
CA ASN A 141 -12.33 -4.35 -13.69
C ASN A 141 -11.18 -3.55 -14.29
N ILE A 142 -11.14 -3.40 -15.61
CA ILE A 142 -10.13 -2.60 -16.32
C ILE A 142 -10.27 -1.13 -15.92
N VAL A 143 -11.50 -0.60 -15.95
CA VAL A 143 -11.76 0.81 -15.57
C VAL A 143 -11.38 1.07 -14.12
N ILE A 144 -11.79 0.19 -13.19
CA ILE A 144 -11.43 0.31 -11.77
C ILE A 144 -9.92 0.33 -11.60
N THR A 145 -9.20 -0.58 -12.26
CA THR A 145 -7.73 -0.66 -12.18
C THR A 145 -7.08 0.62 -12.70
N VAL A 146 -7.54 1.15 -13.85
CA VAL A 146 -7.02 2.39 -14.44
C VAL A 146 -7.28 3.60 -13.51
N VAL A 147 -8.48 3.69 -12.94
CA VAL A 147 -8.82 4.76 -11.98
C VAL A 147 -7.95 4.66 -10.72
N LEU A 148 -7.77 3.49 -10.16
CA LEU A 148 -6.92 3.26 -8.99
C LEU A 148 -5.45 3.58 -9.28
N LEU A 149 -4.97 3.24 -10.48
CA LEU A 149 -3.63 3.62 -10.93
C LEU A 149 -3.49 5.14 -11.04
N GLY A 150 -4.49 5.82 -11.62
CA GLY A 150 -4.53 7.29 -11.68
C GLY A 150 -4.50 7.93 -10.28
N ILE A 151 -5.31 7.43 -9.35
CA ILE A 151 -5.32 7.87 -7.94
C ILE A 151 -3.95 7.61 -7.28
N THR A 152 -3.34 6.46 -7.52
CA THR A 152 -2.01 6.10 -7.00
C THR A 152 -0.92 7.06 -7.49
N LEU A 153 -0.91 7.39 -8.79
CA LEU A 153 0.02 8.37 -9.37
C LEU A 153 -0.25 9.77 -8.84
N TRP A 154 -1.51 10.17 -8.70
CA TRP A 154 -1.89 11.45 -8.09
C TRP A 154 -1.43 11.55 -6.63
N LEU A 155 -1.59 10.48 -5.84
CA LEU A 155 -1.07 10.41 -4.46
C LEU A 155 0.45 10.53 -4.43
N ALA A 156 1.17 9.85 -5.34
CA ALA A 156 2.61 9.97 -5.47
C ALA A 156 3.04 11.40 -5.77
N TRP A 157 2.40 12.04 -6.74
CA TRP A 157 2.64 13.44 -7.08
C TRP A 157 2.35 14.38 -5.89
N ARG A 158 1.19 14.19 -5.23
CA ARG A 158 0.75 15.08 -4.13
C ARG A 158 1.54 14.85 -2.85
N ARG A 159 1.72 13.60 -2.42
CA ARG A 159 2.29 13.24 -1.12
C ARG A 159 3.78 12.90 -1.15
N GLY A 160 4.33 12.59 -2.31
CA GLY A 160 5.75 12.30 -2.48
C GLY A 160 6.14 10.86 -2.23
N PHE A 161 5.19 9.93 -2.20
CA PHE A 161 5.45 8.50 -2.07
C PHE A 161 4.48 7.66 -2.91
N SER A 162 4.97 6.57 -3.46
CA SER A 162 4.26 5.61 -4.30
C SER A 162 4.46 4.19 -3.78
N PRO A 163 3.76 3.18 -4.31
CA PRO A 163 4.02 1.78 -3.96
C PRO A 163 5.48 1.35 -4.13
N ILE A 164 6.23 2.00 -5.01
CA ILE A 164 7.64 1.72 -5.26
C ILE A 164 8.51 1.96 -4.01
N GLU A 165 8.05 2.79 -3.04
CA GLU A 165 8.77 2.98 -1.78
C GLU A 165 8.95 1.66 -0.98
N MET A 166 8.05 0.68 -1.20
CA MET A 166 8.12 -0.63 -0.56
C MET A 166 9.33 -1.45 -1.04
N ILE A 167 9.83 -1.14 -2.23
CA ILE A 167 10.97 -1.82 -2.85
C ILE A 167 12.22 -0.97 -2.71
N SER A 168 12.14 0.33 -3.06
CA SER A 168 13.28 1.24 -3.07
C SER A 168 12.89 2.68 -2.87
N ALA A 169 13.42 3.29 -1.80
CA ALA A 169 13.26 4.72 -1.55
C ALA A 169 13.91 5.59 -2.65
N LYS A 170 14.97 5.09 -3.30
CA LYS A 170 15.62 5.80 -4.42
C LYS A 170 14.68 5.85 -5.63
N LEU A 171 14.18 4.70 -6.08
CA LEU A 171 13.26 4.64 -7.22
C LEU A 171 11.97 5.44 -6.98
N ASN A 172 11.46 5.41 -5.75
CA ASN A 172 10.32 6.25 -5.39
C ASN A 172 10.61 7.74 -5.57
N ARG A 173 11.78 8.23 -5.13
CA ARG A 173 12.17 9.63 -5.32
C ARG A 173 12.29 10.01 -6.79
N GLU A 174 12.89 9.13 -7.62
CA GLU A 174 13.00 9.37 -9.06
C GLU A 174 11.63 9.48 -9.73
N LEU A 175 10.72 8.55 -9.44
CA LEU A 175 9.35 8.60 -9.96
C LEU A 175 8.63 9.90 -9.55
N VAL A 176 8.66 10.23 -8.26
CA VAL A 176 8.01 11.45 -7.74
C VAL A 176 8.60 12.71 -8.38
N THR A 177 9.92 12.75 -8.55
CA THR A 177 10.61 13.87 -9.20
C THR A 177 10.19 14.01 -10.67
N ALA A 178 10.14 12.89 -11.40
CA ALA A 178 9.67 12.88 -12.78
C ALA A 178 8.21 13.36 -12.92
N LEU A 179 7.31 12.87 -12.04
CA LEU A 179 5.92 13.32 -12.01
C LEU A 179 5.79 14.81 -11.72
N ARG A 180 6.55 15.35 -10.75
CA ARG A 180 6.51 16.77 -10.40
C ARG A 180 7.15 17.69 -11.44
N ARG A 181 8.15 17.20 -12.17
CA ARG A 181 8.71 17.92 -13.34
C ARG A 181 7.71 17.97 -14.49
N ARG A 182 6.99 16.87 -14.75
CA ARG A 182 6.00 16.82 -15.84
C ARG A 182 4.74 17.62 -15.50
N PHE A 183 4.33 17.66 -14.24
CA PHE A 183 3.14 18.33 -13.72
C PHE A 183 3.53 19.25 -12.55
N PRO A 184 4.08 20.45 -12.83
CA PRO A 184 4.54 21.37 -11.79
C PRO A 184 3.37 21.89 -10.94
N ARG A 185 3.60 22.05 -9.63
CA ARG A 185 2.62 22.66 -8.71
C ARG A 185 2.64 24.16 -8.89
N LYS A 186 1.49 24.78 -9.03
CA LYS A 186 1.35 26.24 -9.20
C LYS A 186 1.90 27.07 -8.00
N GLU A 187 2.02 26.47 -6.83
CA GLU A 187 2.57 27.14 -5.62
C GLU A 187 4.04 27.55 -5.77
N PHE A 188 4.83 26.86 -6.61
CA PHE A 188 6.22 27.25 -6.86
C PHE A 188 6.41 28.41 -7.85
N LEU A 189 5.39 28.77 -8.60
CA LEU A 189 5.47 29.87 -9.56
C LEU A 189 5.26 31.23 -8.88
N ASN A 190 4.60 31.29 -7.73
CA ASN A 190 4.36 32.55 -7.00
C ASN A 190 5.50 32.93 -6.03
N SER A 191 6.40 32.01 -5.69
CA SER A 191 7.54 32.32 -4.80
C SER A 191 8.76 32.87 -5.56
N GLY A 192 8.75 32.80 -6.89
CA GLY A 192 9.84 33.32 -7.75
C GLY A 192 9.70 34.81 -8.14
N SER A 193 8.60 35.48 -7.79
CA SER A 193 8.34 36.88 -8.19
C SER A 193 8.44 37.89 -7.05
N VAL A 194 8.96 37.51 -5.89
CA VAL A 194 9.20 38.45 -4.80
C VAL A 194 10.65 38.94 -4.84
N GLY A 195 10.83 40.07 -5.48
CA GLY A 195 11.81 41.05 -5.06
C GLY A 195 13.21 41.02 -5.66
N THR A 196 13.38 41.51 -6.88
CA THR A 196 14.51 42.39 -7.17
C THR A 196 13.99 43.81 -7.23
N SER A 197 13.68 44.36 -6.08
CA SER A 197 13.66 45.81 -5.92
C SER A 197 15.07 46.24 -5.54
N LEU A 198 15.82 46.69 -6.53
CA LEU A 198 17.04 47.46 -6.36
C LEU A 198 16.63 48.83 -5.81
N ASP A 199 16.56 48.98 -4.49
CA ASP A 199 16.60 50.30 -3.87
C ASP A 199 18.00 50.51 -3.30
N GLY A 200 18.74 51.35 -4.02
CA GLY A 200 20.07 51.79 -3.64
C GLY A 200 20.00 52.79 -2.48
N ARG A 201 20.29 52.34 -1.27
CA ARG A 201 20.76 53.23 -0.20
C ARG A 201 21.98 52.64 0.49
N ARG A 202 23.13 53.21 0.15
CA ARG A 202 24.35 53.19 0.99
C ARG A 202 24.00 53.72 2.37
N ILE A 203 24.19 52.95 3.40
CA ILE A 203 24.47 53.46 4.73
C ILE A 203 25.75 52.81 5.22
N LEU A 204 26.80 53.66 5.34
CA LEU A 204 28.02 53.43 6.11
C LEU A 204 27.65 53.28 7.60
N GLY A 205 28.31 52.37 8.30
CA GLY A 205 28.34 52.48 9.75
C GLY A 205 28.61 51.20 10.48
N THR A 206 29.87 51.01 10.79
CA THR A 206 30.49 50.64 12.05
C THR A 206 30.54 49.16 12.50
N HIS A 207 31.75 48.70 12.48
CA HIS A 207 32.32 47.61 13.27
C HIS A 207 31.80 47.59 14.72
N ARG A 208 31.37 46.39 15.15
CA ARG A 208 31.64 45.95 16.53
C ARG A 208 31.85 44.45 16.56
N SER A 209 33.11 44.10 16.75
CA SER A 209 33.60 42.83 17.19
C SER A 209 33.06 42.51 18.59
N SER A 210 32.52 41.34 18.81
CA SER A 210 32.40 40.79 20.17
C SER A 210 32.69 39.31 20.11
N LEU A 211 33.90 39.00 20.45
CA LEU A 211 34.39 37.73 20.91
C LEU A 211 33.63 37.34 22.18
N CYS A 212 33.13 36.12 22.24
CA CYS A 212 32.81 35.50 23.52
C CYS A 212 33.27 34.05 23.52
N PHE A 213 34.06 33.78 24.53
CA PHE A 213 34.82 32.57 24.85
C PHE A 213 33.93 31.39 25.26
N PRO A 214 34.43 30.16 25.20
CA PRO A 214 33.78 28.98 25.75
C PRO A 214 34.13 28.82 27.24
N SER A 215 33.15 28.50 28.07
CA SER A 215 33.39 28.05 29.44
C SER A 215 33.28 26.52 29.52
N ALA A 216 34.40 25.94 29.91
CA ALA A 216 34.56 24.56 30.33
C ALA A 216 34.23 24.39 31.83
N GLY A 217 33.94 23.16 32.24
CA GLY A 217 33.97 22.65 33.61
C GLY A 217 32.56 22.29 34.09
N ALA A 218 32.25 21.10 34.60
CA ALA A 218 33.04 20.25 35.45
C ALA A 218 32.50 18.82 35.45
N LEU A 219 33.43 17.88 35.48
CA LEU A 219 33.31 16.52 36.00
C LEU A 219 32.64 16.47 37.38
N LEU A 220 31.89 15.41 37.63
CA LEU A 220 31.90 14.61 38.88
C LEU A 220 31.11 13.32 38.72
N LEU A 221 31.77 12.18 38.73
CA LEU A 221 31.41 10.84 39.17
C LEU A 221 31.84 10.73 40.69
N PRO A 222 31.57 9.61 41.40
CA PRO A 222 30.52 8.57 41.42
C PRO A 222 29.98 8.26 42.83
N ALA A 223 29.04 7.29 42.99
CA ALA A 223 29.01 6.26 44.05
C ALA A 223 27.65 5.56 44.05
N ARG A 224 27.64 4.25 43.76
CA ARG A 224 27.48 3.11 44.70
C ARG A 224 26.38 3.30 45.77
N ILE A 225 25.31 2.57 45.63
CA ILE A 225 25.00 1.34 46.40
C ILE A 225 24.02 0.54 45.57
#